data_ae8e994133fcd72c8bc2423751b34423
#
_entry.id   ae8e994133fcd72c8bc2423751b34423
#
_cell.length_a   1.000
_cell.length_b   1.000
_cell.length_c   1.000
_cell.angle_alpha   90.00
_cell.angle_beta   90.00
_cell.angle_gamma   90.00
#
_symmetry.space_group_name_H-M   'P 1'
#
loop_
_entity.id
_entity.type
_entity.pdbx_description
1 polymer ?
#
loop_
_entity_poly.entity_id
_entity_poly.type
_entity_poly.pdbx_seq_one_letter_code
_entity_poly.pdbx_strand_id
1 'polypeptide(L)'
;MFFNQKKYREEVEPKKWAQKMPSRRRMVTIGLMASFPPTRLILEAHGKRILNEATIEPSSTEQEPILYLHGFRGGDYTTNCMVASALSAKGSRKFLKVVADLWGNVKLTGTWTGDKHPIVQVVFKYRIVGTKGICYYLRWLLPLLSSALNFKKYDVVAHSLAAPCIVKTAMKMANHRDFPQLDRCAMIAGPFDGVMYLGDIPNLNQFDINGRPWLMSPSYLYFLCHRKRVSQTAFLNIYGNILDETNSDKFISVVSARSIRYALAPVVRSFQEVEISGPGAEHSDMHDSPFVNQLINKFLGLS
;
A
#
# COMPACT_ATOMS: atom_id res chain seq x y z
N MET A 1 -25.90 -13.55 7.38
CA MET A 1 -25.73 -12.61 8.49
C MET A 1 -25.16 -11.33 7.90
N PHE A 2 -25.98 -10.32 7.64
CA PHE A 2 -25.54 -9.08 7.02
C PHE A 2 -24.76 -8.25 8.06
N PHE A 3 -23.46 -8.08 7.85
CA PHE A 3 -22.64 -7.18 8.68
C PHE A 3 -23.09 -5.73 8.44
N ASN A 4 -23.54 -5.06 9.48
CA ASN A 4 -24.02 -3.68 9.43
C ASN A 4 -22.83 -2.72 9.29
N GLN A 5 -22.45 -2.40 8.03
CA GLN A 5 -21.35 -1.50 7.68
C GLN A 5 -21.44 -0.09 8.32
N LYS A 6 -22.67 0.37 8.66
CA LYS A 6 -22.85 1.67 9.33
C LYS A 6 -22.31 1.69 10.76
N LYS A 7 -22.44 0.60 11.51
CA LYS A 7 -22.00 0.55 12.92
C LYS A 7 -20.48 0.59 13.06
N TYR A 8 -19.72 0.04 12.09
CA TYR A 8 -18.27 0.07 12.10
C TYR A 8 -17.68 1.44 11.71
N ARG A 9 -18.43 2.27 10.96
CA ARG A 9 -18.02 3.65 10.65
C ARG A 9 -18.10 4.57 11.87
N GLU A 10 -19.00 4.33 12.82
CA GLU A 10 -19.24 5.19 13.99
C GLU A 10 -18.28 4.92 15.16
N GLU A 11 -17.78 3.67 15.32
CA GLU A 11 -16.91 3.31 16.45
C GLU A 11 -15.42 3.69 16.26
N VAL A 12 -14.99 4.08 15.07
CA VAL A 12 -13.59 4.41 14.73
C VAL A 12 -13.38 5.90 14.48
N GLU A 13 -14.27 6.77 14.91
CA GLU A 13 -14.06 8.21 14.79
C GLU A 13 -13.09 8.77 15.85
N PRO A 14 -11.90 9.23 15.46
CA PRO A 14 -11.03 10.03 16.33
C PRO A 14 -11.43 11.50 16.24
N LYS A 15 -12.32 11.95 17.13
CA LYS A 15 -12.96 13.28 17.09
C LYS A 15 -12.05 14.50 17.26
N LYS A 16 -10.78 14.40 17.60
CA LYS A 16 -9.97 15.60 17.96
C LYS A 16 -8.80 15.96 17.05
N TRP A 17 -8.20 15.07 16.31
CA TRP A 17 -7.07 15.41 15.44
C TRP A 17 -7.45 15.60 13.97
N ALA A 18 -8.59 15.08 13.54
CA ALA A 18 -9.17 15.36 12.22
C ALA A 18 -9.45 16.87 12.01
N GLN A 19 -9.68 17.62 13.07
CA GLN A 19 -9.89 19.09 13.04
C GLN A 19 -8.63 19.88 12.66
N LYS A 20 -7.43 19.31 12.66
CA LYS A 20 -6.16 19.96 12.26
C LYS A 20 -5.64 19.53 10.88
N MET A 21 -6.47 18.92 10.04
CA MET A 21 -6.06 18.64 8.66
C MET A 21 -5.87 19.96 7.89
N PRO A 22 -4.76 20.14 7.19
CA PRO A 22 -4.56 21.33 6.37
C PRO A 22 -5.63 21.41 5.26
N SER A 23 -6.04 22.64 4.90
CA SER A 23 -7.03 22.84 3.82
C SER A 23 -6.60 22.14 2.54
N ARG A 24 -7.57 21.78 1.68
CA ARG A 24 -7.32 21.08 0.41
C ARG A 24 -6.27 21.81 -0.44
N ARG A 25 -6.32 23.15 -0.52
CA ARG A 25 -5.31 23.98 -1.22
C ARG A 25 -3.92 23.80 -0.60
N ARG A 26 -3.82 23.84 0.72
CA ARG A 26 -2.55 23.67 1.44
C ARG A 26 -1.96 22.28 1.27
N MET A 27 -2.80 21.24 1.22
CA MET A 27 -2.37 19.87 0.93
C MET A 27 -1.83 19.70 -0.49
N VAL A 28 -2.47 20.32 -1.49
CA VAL A 28 -2.01 20.30 -2.90
C VAL A 28 -0.67 21.02 -3.02
N THR A 29 -0.54 22.21 -2.44
CA THR A 29 0.70 22.99 -2.48
C THR A 29 1.86 22.23 -1.84
N ILE A 30 1.67 21.65 -0.67
CA ILE A 30 2.71 20.86 0.03
C ILE A 30 3.06 19.60 -0.76
N GLY A 31 2.07 18.91 -1.33
CA GLY A 31 2.29 17.72 -2.17
C GLY A 31 3.12 18.03 -3.42
N LEU A 32 2.84 19.14 -4.09
CA LEU A 32 3.60 19.63 -5.24
C LEU A 32 5.03 20.05 -4.82
N MET A 33 5.17 20.79 -3.72
CA MET A 33 6.47 21.21 -3.20
C MET A 33 7.36 20.01 -2.79
N ALA A 34 6.79 18.96 -2.21
CA ALA A 34 7.52 17.74 -1.87
C ALA A 34 8.08 16.98 -3.08
N SER A 35 7.62 17.29 -4.28
CA SER A 35 8.14 16.75 -5.55
C SER A 35 9.35 17.51 -6.09
N PHE A 36 9.66 18.70 -5.59
CA PHE A 36 10.81 19.52 -5.99
C PHE A 36 12.09 19.10 -5.26
N PRO A 37 13.23 18.98 -5.96
CA PRO A 37 14.50 18.54 -5.35
C PRO A 37 14.96 19.35 -4.12
N PRO A 38 14.94 20.69 -4.11
CA PRO A 38 15.37 21.46 -2.93
C PRO A 38 14.46 21.26 -1.71
N THR A 39 13.15 21.15 -1.91
CA THR A 39 12.20 20.89 -0.82
C THR A 39 12.41 19.50 -0.20
N ARG A 40 12.81 18.54 -1.03
CA ARG A 40 13.13 17.20 -0.58
C ARG A 40 14.37 17.20 0.33
N LEU A 41 15.39 17.94 0.03
CA LEU A 41 16.58 18.07 0.90
C LEU A 41 16.22 18.62 2.27
N ILE A 42 15.35 19.65 2.32
CA ILE A 42 14.86 20.21 3.58
C ILE A 42 14.07 19.16 4.38
N LEU A 43 13.20 18.40 3.72
CA LEU A 43 12.42 17.32 4.38
C LEU A 43 13.32 16.17 4.86
N GLU A 44 14.36 15.83 4.11
CA GLU A 44 15.32 14.79 4.49
C GLU A 44 16.22 15.23 5.66
N ALA A 45 16.55 16.52 5.76
CA ALA A 45 17.30 17.09 6.87
C ALA A 45 16.48 17.19 8.18
N HIS A 46 15.15 17.11 8.10
CA HIS A 46 14.30 17.18 9.28
C HIS A 46 14.41 15.89 10.11
N GLY A 47 14.64 16.03 11.41
CA GLY A 47 14.67 14.89 12.34
C GLY A 47 13.34 14.14 12.38
N LYS A 48 13.38 12.81 12.45
CA LYS A 48 12.18 11.98 12.56
C LYS A 48 11.77 11.87 14.02
N ARG A 49 10.47 12.00 14.31
CA ARG A 49 9.94 11.98 15.69
C ARG A 49 8.74 11.04 15.79
N ILE A 50 8.76 10.19 16.80
CA ILE A 50 7.63 9.32 17.14
C ILE A 50 6.93 9.88 18.38
N LEU A 51 5.63 10.14 18.24
CA LEU A 51 4.71 10.32 19.36
C LEU A 51 4.01 9.00 19.59
N ASN A 52 4.46 8.26 20.61
CA ASN A 52 3.89 6.95 20.94
C ASN A 52 2.79 7.09 21.98
N GLU A 53 1.54 6.91 21.57
CA GLU A 53 0.36 6.80 22.42
C GLU A 53 -0.26 5.39 22.33
N ALA A 54 0.48 4.44 21.74
CA ALA A 54 0.02 3.06 21.60
C ALA A 54 0.48 2.21 22.79
N THR A 55 -0.29 1.16 23.05
CA THR A 55 0.13 0.08 23.95
C THR A 55 1.03 -0.89 23.17
N ILE A 56 2.21 -1.19 23.70
CA ILE A 56 3.13 -2.20 23.15
C ILE A 56 3.04 -3.43 24.01
N GLU A 57 2.50 -4.52 23.47
CA GLU A 57 2.43 -5.81 24.13
C GLU A 57 3.79 -6.56 23.98
N PRO A 58 4.27 -7.25 25.02
CA PRO A 58 5.50 -8.03 24.91
C PRO A 58 5.31 -9.20 23.91
N SER A 59 6.35 -9.49 23.15
CA SER A 59 6.39 -10.65 22.24
C SER A 59 7.55 -11.56 22.58
N SER A 60 7.31 -12.88 22.53
CA SER A 60 8.35 -13.92 22.66
C SER A 60 8.85 -14.41 21.30
N THR A 61 8.30 -13.92 20.19
CA THR A 61 8.63 -14.35 18.83
C THR A 61 9.15 -13.20 17.99
N GLU A 62 9.92 -13.48 16.95
CA GLU A 62 10.25 -12.49 15.92
C GLU A 62 8.97 -12.10 15.18
N GLN A 63 8.68 -10.81 15.17
CA GLN A 63 7.44 -10.29 14.63
C GLN A 63 7.59 -9.89 13.15
N GLU A 64 6.57 -10.20 12.37
CA GLU A 64 6.43 -9.86 10.94
C GLU A 64 5.10 -9.12 10.74
N PRO A 65 5.04 -7.81 11.00
CA PRO A 65 3.79 -7.05 10.94
C PRO A 65 3.20 -7.02 9.54
N ILE A 66 1.87 -6.91 9.46
CA ILE A 66 1.15 -6.70 8.21
C ILE A 66 0.73 -5.23 8.12
N LEU A 67 1.29 -4.51 7.15
CA LEU A 67 1.05 -3.08 6.93
C LEU A 67 -0.02 -2.87 5.86
N TYR A 68 -1.07 -2.12 6.17
CA TYR A 68 -2.12 -1.72 5.23
C TYR A 68 -1.88 -0.30 4.75
N LEU A 69 -1.67 -0.14 3.43
CA LEU A 69 -1.27 1.12 2.80
C LEU A 69 -2.35 1.61 1.83
N HIS A 70 -2.78 2.85 1.99
CA HIS A 70 -3.65 3.52 1.04
C HIS A 70 -2.87 4.24 -0.06
N GLY A 71 -3.53 4.45 -1.23
CA GLY A 71 -2.97 5.16 -2.37
C GLY A 71 -3.19 6.68 -2.36
N PHE A 72 -3.16 7.26 -3.56
CA PHE A 72 -3.39 8.69 -3.78
C PHE A 72 -4.79 9.10 -3.31
N ARG A 73 -4.88 10.21 -2.56
CA ARG A 73 -6.11 10.75 -1.96
C ARG A 73 -6.83 9.81 -0.98
N GLY A 74 -6.30 8.61 -0.75
CA GLY A 74 -6.84 7.66 0.22
C GLY A 74 -6.65 8.11 1.68
N GLY A 75 -6.95 7.25 2.61
CA GLY A 75 -6.83 7.46 4.05
C GLY A 75 -7.11 6.14 4.79
N ASP A 76 -7.39 6.23 6.07
CA ASP A 76 -7.79 5.07 6.87
C ASP A 76 -9.05 4.38 6.31
N TYR A 77 -10.04 5.15 5.82
CA TYR A 77 -11.25 4.61 5.20
C TYR A 77 -10.97 3.63 4.06
N THR A 78 -9.89 3.84 3.27
CA THR A 78 -9.52 2.93 2.18
C THR A 78 -9.09 1.54 2.69
N THR A 79 -8.51 1.47 3.89
CA THR A 79 -7.97 0.23 4.43
C THR A 79 -8.83 -0.36 5.56
N ASN A 80 -9.87 0.34 6.03
CA ASN A 80 -10.69 -0.09 7.16
C ASN A 80 -11.32 -1.47 6.99
N CYS A 81 -11.93 -1.75 5.82
CA CYS A 81 -12.56 -3.04 5.57
C CYS A 81 -11.54 -4.19 5.50
N MET A 82 -10.38 -3.94 4.89
CA MET A 82 -9.28 -4.91 4.85
C MET A 82 -8.72 -5.20 6.25
N VAL A 83 -8.47 -4.16 7.05
CA VAL A 83 -8.02 -4.30 8.45
C VAL A 83 -9.06 -5.02 9.29
N ALA A 84 -10.34 -4.66 9.19
CA ALA A 84 -11.43 -5.31 9.92
C ALA A 84 -11.55 -6.79 9.56
N SER A 85 -11.41 -7.14 8.28
CA SER A 85 -11.41 -8.54 7.82
C SER A 85 -10.24 -9.34 8.40
N ALA A 86 -9.04 -8.77 8.40
CA ALA A 86 -7.86 -9.42 8.98
C ALA A 86 -8.00 -9.61 10.49
N LEU A 87 -8.51 -8.61 11.21
CA LEU A 87 -8.78 -8.70 12.64
C LEU A 87 -9.82 -9.76 12.96
N SER A 88 -10.89 -9.86 12.15
CA SER A 88 -11.90 -10.90 12.30
C SER A 88 -11.31 -12.30 12.08
N ALA A 89 -10.49 -12.48 11.05
CA ALA A 89 -9.80 -13.73 10.76
C ALA A 89 -8.85 -14.17 11.90
N LYS A 90 -8.23 -13.21 12.59
CA LYS A 90 -7.37 -13.45 13.76
C LYS A 90 -8.14 -13.58 15.08
N GLY A 91 -9.45 -13.38 15.11
CA GLY A 91 -10.24 -13.31 16.35
C GLY A 91 -9.80 -12.16 17.28
N SER A 92 -9.25 -11.08 16.73
CA SER A 92 -8.72 -9.93 17.46
C SER A 92 -9.49 -8.65 17.11
N ARG A 93 -9.38 -7.63 17.97
CA ARG A 93 -9.85 -6.27 17.70
C ARG A 93 -8.73 -5.23 17.82
N LYS A 94 -7.52 -5.69 18.14
CA LYS A 94 -6.37 -4.82 18.42
C LYS A 94 -5.52 -4.64 17.18
N PHE A 95 -5.20 -3.41 16.84
CA PHE A 95 -4.26 -3.06 15.77
C PHE A 95 -3.53 -1.76 16.11
N LEU A 96 -2.39 -1.55 15.47
CA LEU A 96 -1.64 -0.31 15.55
C LEU A 96 -2.04 0.61 14.41
N LYS A 97 -2.39 1.85 14.71
CA LYS A 97 -2.55 2.91 13.72
C LYS A 97 -1.34 3.83 13.72
N VAL A 98 -0.75 3.99 12.54
CA VAL A 98 0.41 4.82 12.28
C VAL A 98 0.00 6.00 11.41
N VAL A 99 0.15 7.22 11.89
CA VAL A 99 -0.12 8.43 11.10
C VAL A 99 1.20 9.16 10.89
N ALA A 100 1.64 9.29 9.64
CA ALA A 100 2.89 9.93 9.26
C ALA A 100 2.65 11.23 8.49
N ASP A 101 3.43 12.29 8.78
CA ASP A 101 3.45 13.51 7.97
C ASP A 101 4.74 13.63 7.14
N LEU A 102 4.78 14.58 6.20
CA LEU A 102 5.95 14.77 5.33
C LEU A 102 7.19 15.30 6.08
N TRP A 103 7.00 15.89 7.26
CA TRP A 103 8.09 16.44 8.08
C TRP A 103 8.79 15.39 8.94
N GLY A 104 8.30 14.15 8.91
CA GLY A 104 8.88 13.06 9.68
C GLY A 104 8.26 12.87 11.07
N ASN A 105 7.13 13.51 11.36
CA ASN A 105 6.40 13.23 12.58
C ASN A 105 5.51 11.99 12.37
N VAL A 106 5.58 11.06 13.30
CA VAL A 106 4.80 9.82 13.34
C VAL A 106 4.02 9.78 14.64
N LYS A 107 2.71 9.54 14.54
CA LYS A 107 1.87 9.26 15.70
C LYS A 107 1.47 7.80 15.67
N LEU A 108 1.71 7.09 16.77
CA LEU A 108 1.28 5.73 17.01
C LEU A 108 0.10 5.75 17.99
N THR A 109 -0.98 5.03 17.65
CA THR A 109 -2.16 4.85 18.50
C THR A 109 -2.70 3.44 18.38
N GLY A 110 -3.48 2.98 19.35
CA GLY A 110 -3.99 1.60 19.38
C GLY A 110 -3.04 0.64 20.06
N THR A 111 -2.87 -0.56 19.50
CA THR A 111 -2.08 -1.61 20.14
C THR A 111 -1.15 -2.29 19.12
N TRP A 112 0.12 -2.35 19.42
CA TRP A 112 1.06 -3.29 18.84
C TRP A 112 0.93 -4.59 19.63
N THR A 113 0.37 -5.61 18.98
CA THR A 113 0.07 -6.90 19.61
C THR A 113 1.32 -7.76 19.76
N GLY A 114 1.35 -8.64 20.80
CA GLY A 114 2.47 -9.53 21.05
C GLY A 114 2.54 -10.76 20.14
N ASP A 115 1.59 -10.94 19.22
CA ASP A 115 1.57 -12.06 18.26
C ASP A 115 2.58 -11.88 17.11
N LYS A 116 2.78 -12.94 16.32
CA LYS A 116 3.75 -12.95 15.22
C LYS A 116 3.43 -11.91 14.13
N HIS A 117 2.14 -11.66 13.85
CA HIS A 117 1.70 -10.79 12.76
C HIS A 117 0.83 -9.64 13.27
N PRO A 118 1.40 -8.61 13.95
CA PRO A 118 0.66 -7.42 14.33
C PRO A 118 0.05 -6.73 13.11
N ILE A 119 -1.21 -6.30 13.23
CA ILE A 119 -1.90 -5.55 12.17
C ILE A 119 -1.58 -4.06 12.33
N VAL A 120 -1.12 -3.44 11.26
CA VAL A 120 -0.70 -2.03 11.23
C VAL A 120 -1.41 -1.27 10.12
N GLN A 121 -2.23 -0.31 10.48
CA GLN A 121 -2.85 0.61 9.53
C GLN A 121 -2.00 1.86 9.37
N VAL A 122 -1.47 2.12 8.17
CA VAL A 122 -0.64 3.29 7.89
C VAL A 122 -1.44 4.37 7.17
N VAL A 123 -1.40 5.58 7.70
CA VAL A 123 -2.08 6.76 7.15
C VAL A 123 -1.06 7.85 6.82
N PHE A 124 -0.98 8.25 5.57
CA PHE A 124 -0.20 9.39 5.11
C PHE A 124 -1.03 10.67 5.29
N LYS A 125 -0.61 11.55 6.19
CA LYS A 125 -1.34 12.78 6.54
C LYS A 125 -1.55 13.71 5.33
N TYR A 126 -0.55 13.82 4.46
CA TYR A 126 -0.65 14.57 3.21
C TYR A 126 -0.96 13.59 2.08
N ARG A 127 -2.24 13.40 1.81
CA ARG A 127 -2.78 12.35 0.93
C ARG A 127 -2.68 12.67 -0.56
N ILE A 128 -2.47 13.95 -0.92
CA ILE A 128 -2.35 14.41 -2.30
C ILE A 128 -0.86 14.48 -2.65
N VAL A 129 -0.21 13.32 -2.58
CA VAL A 129 1.17 13.13 -3.00
C VAL A 129 1.22 12.01 -4.05
N GLY A 130 1.94 12.25 -5.13
CA GLY A 130 2.14 11.23 -6.16
C GLY A 130 3.15 10.16 -5.75
N THR A 131 3.56 9.35 -6.71
CA THR A 131 4.52 8.24 -6.51
C THR A 131 5.78 8.67 -5.75
N LYS A 132 6.37 9.83 -6.09
CA LYS A 132 7.57 10.34 -5.41
C LYS A 132 7.33 10.59 -3.92
N GLY A 133 6.16 11.13 -3.56
CA GLY A 133 5.80 11.43 -2.18
C GLY A 133 5.52 10.17 -1.36
N ILE A 134 4.78 9.19 -1.90
CA ILE A 134 4.53 7.92 -1.20
C ILE A 134 5.84 7.14 -1.03
N CYS A 135 6.68 7.05 -2.07
CA CYS A 135 8.01 6.42 -1.94
C CYS A 135 8.91 7.15 -0.92
N TYR A 136 8.80 8.48 -0.80
CA TYR A 136 9.51 9.24 0.22
C TYR A 136 9.04 8.84 1.62
N TYR A 137 7.71 8.77 1.88
CA TYR A 137 7.18 8.28 3.15
C TYR A 137 7.72 6.89 3.50
N LEU A 138 7.58 5.94 2.59
CA LEU A 138 7.96 4.55 2.83
C LEU A 138 9.46 4.38 3.13
N ARG A 139 10.32 5.14 2.46
CA ARG A 139 11.78 5.06 2.63
C ARG A 139 12.27 5.43 4.03
N TRP A 140 11.63 6.38 4.69
CA TRP A 140 12.05 6.76 6.04
C TRP A 140 11.16 6.14 7.12
N LEU A 141 9.87 5.89 6.83
CA LEU A 141 8.94 5.35 7.80
C LEU A 141 9.24 3.88 8.13
N LEU A 142 9.50 3.05 7.12
CA LEU A 142 9.75 1.63 7.34
C LEU A 142 10.97 1.35 8.24
N PRO A 143 12.16 1.90 8.01
CA PRO A 143 13.28 1.69 8.94
C PRO A 143 13.03 2.30 10.32
N LEU A 144 12.31 3.44 10.39
CA LEU A 144 11.95 4.04 11.68
C LEU A 144 11.02 3.13 12.50
N LEU A 145 9.98 2.56 11.87
CA LEU A 145 9.08 1.61 12.54
C LEU A 145 9.80 0.29 12.89
N SER A 146 10.61 -0.22 11.96
CA SER A 146 11.42 -1.42 12.17
C SER A 146 12.32 -1.29 13.40
N SER A 147 13.00 -0.17 13.54
CA SER A 147 13.85 0.11 14.70
C SER A 147 13.04 0.30 15.99
N ALA A 148 11.93 1.03 15.92
CA ALA A 148 11.12 1.35 17.11
C ALA A 148 10.31 0.15 17.64
N LEU A 149 9.90 -0.78 16.77
CA LEU A 149 9.02 -1.90 17.05
C LEU A 149 9.74 -3.28 16.91
N ASN A 150 11.04 -3.25 16.64
CA ASN A 150 11.94 -4.40 16.59
C ASN A 150 11.50 -5.53 15.64
N PHE A 151 11.24 -5.21 14.36
CA PHE A 151 10.98 -6.21 13.32
C PHE A 151 11.96 -6.08 12.16
N LYS A 152 12.30 -7.20 11.52
CA LYS A 152 13.24 -7.27 10.37
C LYS A 152 12.55 -7.56 9.05
N LYS A 153 11.38 -8.20 9.12
CA LYS A 153 10.53 -8.53 7.96
C LYS A 153 9.14 -7.98 8.15
N TYR A 154 8.46 -7.73 7.06
CA TYR A 154 7.08 -7.25 7.07
C TYR A 154 6.31 -7.71 5.85
N ASP A 155 5.00 -7.82 6.01
CA ASP A 155 4.03 -8.02 4.94
C ASP A 155 3.30 -6.71 4.61
N VAL A 156 2.79 -6.61 3.40
CA VAL A 156 2.04 -5.44 2.97
C VAL A 156 0.77 -5.81 2.22
N VAL A 157 -0.29 -5.07 2.51
CA VAL A 157 -1.49 -4.94 1.68
C VAL A 157 -1.52 -3.51 1.15
N ALA A 158 -1.40 -3.33 -0.16
CA ALA A 158 -1.27 -2.01 -0.77
C ALA A 158 -2.35 -1.79 -1.84
N HIS A 159 -3.15 -0.74 -1.67
CA HIS A 159 -4.18 -0.36 -2.63
C HIS A 159 -3.71 0.77 -3.55
N SER A 160 -4.04 0.63 -4.85
CA SER A 160 -3.85 1.69 -5.86
C SER A 160 -2.37 2.11 -5.95
N LEU A 161 -2.08 3.41 -5.94
CA LEU A 161 -0.73 3.97 -6.09
C LEU A 161 0.26 3.50 -5.01
N ALA A 162 -0.21 3.01 -3.85
CA ALA A 162 0.68 2.43 -2.85
C ALA A 162 1.34 1.14 -3.33
N ALA A 163 0.68 0.35 -4.20
CA ALA A 163 1.21 -0.91 -4.72
C ALA A 163 2.51 -0.72 -5.53
N PRO A 164 2.57 0.07 -6.61
CA PRO A 164 3.84 0.32 -7.29
C PRO A 164 4.87 1.04 -6.39
N CYS A 165 4.42 1.88 -5.44
CA CYS A 165 5.33 2.60 -4.55
C CYS A 165 6.05 1.68 -3.57
N ILE A 166 5.37 0.71 -2.95
CA ILE A 166 6.02 -0.23 -2.03
C ILE A 166 6.98 -1.16 -2.76
N VAL A 167 6.60 -1.70 -3.93
CA VAL A 167 7.48 -2.54 -4.75
C VAL A 167 8.73 -1.76 -5.16
N LYS A 168 8.57 -0.53 -5.65
CA LYS A 168 9.69 0.34 -6.04
C LYS A 168 10.59 0.69 -4.85
N THR A 169 10.01 0.91 -3.68
CA THR A 169 10.76 1.21 -2.47
C THR A 169 11.54 -0.01 -2.00
N ALA A 170 10.93 -1.19 -1.96
CA ALA A 170 11.61 -2.45 -1.63
C ALA A 170 12.79 -2.72 -2.58
N MET A 171 12.58 -2.57 -3.90
CA MET A 171 13.66 -2.71 -4.88
C MET A 171 14.79 -1.70 -4.67
N LYS A 172 14.46 -0.46 -4.36
CA LYS A 172 15.46 0.60 -4.17
C LYS A 172 16.28 0.39 -2.90
N MET A 173 15.64 -0.09 -1.85
CA MET A 173 16.23 -0.21 -0.52
C MET A 173 16.79 -1.62 -0.22
N ALA A 174 16.69 -2.56 -1.13
CA ALA A 174 17.07 -3.97 -0.95
C ALA A 174 18.49 -4.19 -0.41
N ASN A 175 19.43 -3.30 -0.72
CA ASN A 175 20.82 -3.39 -0.28
C ASN A 175 21.13 -2.53 0.96
N HIS A 176 20.12 -1.88 1.54
CA HIS A 176 20.32 -1.06 2.75
C HIS A 176 20.14 -1.93 4.00
N ARG A 177 21.18 -2.00 4.82
CA ARG A 177 21.30 -2.91 5.97
C ARG A 177 20.18 -2.75 7.01
N ASP A 178 19.77 -1.51 7.24
CA ASP A 178 18.76 -1.16 8.26
C ASP A 178 17.33 -1.10 7.70
N PHE A 179 17.13 -1.49 6.43
CA PHE A 179 15.81 -1.49 5.84
C PHE A 179 15.16 -2.88 5.98
N PRO A 180 13.94 -2.97 6.55
CA PRO A 180 13.29 -4.27 6.76
C PRO A 180 12.94 -4.93 5.42
N GLN A 181 12.97 -6.26 5.38
CA GLN A 181 12.71 -7.06 4.20
C GLN A 181 11.21 -7.22 3.96
N LEU A 182 10.75 -6.96 2.74
CA LEU A 182 9.40 -7.27 2.31
C LEU A 182 9.28 -8.77 2.06
N ASP A 183 8.42 -9.47 2.82
CA ASP A 183 8.23 -10.91 2.71
C ASP A 183 7.04 -11.26 1.79
N ARG A 184 5.85 -10.71 2.06
CA ARG A 184 4.65 -10.90 1.25
C ARG A 184 4.04 -9.54 0.88
N CYS A 185 3.52 -9.42 -0.34
CA CYS A 185 2.91 -8.20 -0.84
C CYS A 185 1.62 -8.50 -1.59
N ALA A 186 0.46 -8.19 -1.02
CA ALA A 186 -0.80 -8.17 -1.71
C ALA A 186 -1.04 -6.78 -2.31
N MET A 187 -1.17 -6.73 -3.63
CA MET A 187 -1.35 -5.52 -4.44
C MET A 187 -2.77 -5.49 -5.00
N ILE A 188 -3.52 -4.46 -4.71
CA ILE A 188 -4.91 -4.30 -5.16
C ILE A 188 -5.00 -3.08 -6.05
N ALA A 189 -5.48 -3.24 -7.28
CA ALA A 189 -5.70 -2.16 -8.25
C ALA A 189 -4.44 -1.30 -8.50
N GLY A 190 -3.27 -1.92 -8.61
CA GLY A 190 -1.99 -1.21 -8.74
C GLY A 190 -1.73 -0.67 -10.15
N PRO A 191 -1.49 0.65 -10.34
CA PRO A 191 -1.11 1.23 -11.64
C PRO A 191 0.39 1.05 -11.91
N PHE A 192 0.80 -0.10 -12.43
CA PHE A 192 2.23 -0.38 -12.63
C PHE A 192 2.79 0.26 -13.91
N ASP A 193 1.94 0.47 -14.93
CA ASP A 193 2.34 1.08 -16.21
C ASP A 193 1.49 2.28 -16.60
N GLY A 194 1.04 3.06 -15.63
CA GLY A 194 0.26 4.28 -15.82
C GLY A 194 -1.15 4.20 -15.25
N VAL A 195 -1.77 5.36 -15.13
CA VAL A 195 -3.18 5.58 -14.78
C VAL A 195 -3.89 6.06 -16.03
N MET A 196 -5.13 5.66 -16.26
CA MET A 196 -5.91 6.08 -17.42
C MET A 196 -5.92 7.61 -17.54
N TYR A 197 -5.65 8.10 -18.74
CA TYR A 197 -5.48 9.50 -19.11
C TYR A 197 -4.31 10.22 -18.39
N LEU A 198 -3.48 9.47 -17.64
CA LEU A 198 -2.25 9.97 -17.03
C LEU A 198 -1.12 8.94 -17.20
N GLY A 199 -0.64 8.82 -18.44
CA GLY A 199 0.41 7.88 -18.83
C GLY A 199 -0.10 6.53 -19.33
N ASP A 200 -1.41 6.34 -19.40
CA ASP A 200 -2.09 5.22 -20.02
C ASP A 200 -3.33 5.69 -20.79
N ILE A 201 -3.63 5.09 -21.91
CA ILE A 201 -4.80 5.37 -22.74
C ILE A 201 -5.58 4.07 -22.92
N PRO A 202 -6.91 4.06 -22.68
CA PRO A 202 -7.72 2.86 -22.82
C PRO A 202 -7.50 2.15 -24.15
N ASN A 203 -7.22 0.84 -24.08
CA ASN A 203 -7.03 -0.06 -25.23
C ASN A 203 -5.86 0.27 -26.19
N LEU A 204 -5.08 1.33 -25.92
CA LEU A 204 -3.91 1.64 -26.75
C LEU A 204 -2.75 0.69 -26.44
N ASN A 205 -2.47 0.43 -25.16
CA ASN A 205 -1.45 -0.53 -24.76
C ASN A 205 -2.04 -1.94 -24.76
N GLN A 206 -1.27 -2.92 -25.23
CA GLN A 206 -1.65 -4.31 -25.30
C GLN A 206 -0.48 -5.20 -24.88
N PHE A 207 -0.72 -6.48 -24.68
CA PHE A 207 0.32 -7.46 -24.43
C PHE A 207 0.77 -8.14 -25.73
N ASP A 208 2.04 -8.40 -25.85
CA ASP A 208 2.56 -9.36 -26.82
C ASP A 208 2.24 -10.80 -26.40
N ILE A 209 2.63 -11.78 -27.25
CA ILE A 209 2.40 -13.20 -27.01
C ILE A 209 3.07 -13.71 -25.71
N ASN A 210 4.08 -13.02 -25.20
CA ASN A 210 4.78 -13.36 -23.97
C ASN A 210 4.21 -12.63 -22.74
N GLY A 211 3.16 -11.85 -22.91
CA GLY A 211 2.55 -11.05 -21.83
C GLY A 211 3.34 -9.77 -21.50
N ARG A 212 4.23 -9.32 -22.37
CA ARG A 212 4.98 -8.08 -22.24
C ARG A 212 4.13 -6.93 -22.78
N PRO A 213 3.95 -5.80 -22.05
CA PRO A 213 3.23 -4.64 -22.59
C PRO A 213 4.00 -4.02 -23.76
N TRP A 214 3.29 -3.59 -24.80
CA TRP A 214 3.90 -2.94 -25.97
C TRP A 214 4.48 -1.58 -25.63
N LEU A 215 3.74 -0.79 -24.88
CA LEU A 215 4.19 0.50 -24.39
C LEU A 215 4.63 0.35 -22.91
N MET A 216 5.75 0.95 -22.58
CA MET A 216 6.33 0.84 -21.23
C MET A 216 6.70 2.22 -20.72
N SER A 217 6.04 2.64 -19.66
CA SER A 217 6.40 3.87 -18.97
C SER A 217 7.80 3.77 -18.32
N PRO A 218 8.47 4.89 -18.07
CA PRO A 218 9.73 4.91 -17.31
C PRO A 218 9.61 4.27 -15.92
N SER A 219 8.42 4.36 -15.31
CA SER A 219 8.12 3.70 -14.03
C SER A 219 8.13 2.19 -14.16
N TYR A 220 7.54 1.66 -15.23
CA TYR A 220 7.51 0.23 -15.50
C TYR A 220 8.89 -0.34 -15.85
N LEU A 221 9.66 0.39 -16.68
CA LEU A 221 11.05 0.01 -16.97
C LEU A 221 11.91 -0.10 -15.71
N TYR A 222 11.64 0.72 -14.69
CA TYR A 222 12.32 0.59 -13.40
C TYR A 222 12.08 -0.77 -12.74
N PHE A 223 10.85 -1.29 -12.77
CA PHE A 223 10.55 -2.63 -12.23
C PHE A 223 11.31 -3.71 -12.99
N LEU A 224 11.32 -3.66 -14.32
CA LEU A 224 12.06 -4.61 -15.16
C LEU A 224 13.56 -4.64 -14.84
N CYS A 225 14.18 -3.47 -14.72
CA CYS A 225 15.62 -3.36 -14.45
C CYS A 225 16.02 -3.84 -13.05
N HIS A 226 15.10 -3.73 -12.05
CA HIS A 226 15.43 -3.99 -10.65
C HIS A 226 14.73 -5.20 -10.06
N ARG A 227 13.98 -5.97 -10.86
CA ARG A 227 13.12 -7.08 -10.42
C ARG A 227 13.80 -8.14 -9.54
N LYS A 228 15.08 -8.44 -9.79
CA LYS A 228 15.86 -9.42 -9.00
C LYS A 228 16.06 -9.00 -7.54
N ARG A 229 15.89 -7.72 -7.21
CA ARG A 229 16.06 -7.19 -5.85
C ARG A 229 14.93 -7.56 -4.89
N VAL A 230 13.83 -8.09 -5.41
CA VAL A 230 12.69 -8.60 -4.63
C VAL A 230 12.45 -10.10 -4.85
N SER A 231 13.49 -10.84 -5.24
CA SER A 231 13.39 -12.27 -5.55
C SER A 231 12.92 -13.14 -4.39
N GLN A 232 13.11 -12.70 -3.15
CA GLN A 232 12.67 -13.43 -1.95
C GLN A 232 11.24 -13.12 -1.52
N THR A 233 10.56 -12.20 -2.20
CA THR A 233 9.19 -11.76 -1.88
C THR A 233 8.15 -12.63 -2.59
N ALA A 234 7.05 -12.93 -1.90
CA ALA A 234 5.84 -13.49 -2.52
C ALA A 234 4.86 -12.35 -2.86
N PHE A 235 4.22 -12.43 -4.02
CA PHE A 235 3.29 -11.42 -4.50
C PHE A 235 1.91 -12.00 -4.81
N LEU A 236 0.87 -11.26 -4.46
CA LEU A 236 -0.49 -11.43 -4.95
C LEU A 236 -0.90 -10.14 -5.66
N ASN A 237 -1.28 -10.24 -6.94
CA ASN A 237 -1.79 -9.12 -7.72
C ASN A 237 -3.30 -9.31 -7.94
N ILE A 238 -4.11 -8.40 -7.40
CA ILE A 238 -5.56 -8.37 -7.60
C ILE A 238 -5.89 -7.13 -8.41
N TYR A 239 -6.58 -7.28 -9.54
CA TYR A 239 -6.97 -6.17 -10.40
C TYR A 239 -8.40 -6.32 -10.87
N GLY A 240 -9.01 -5.21 -11.26
CA GLY A 240 -10.39 -5.14 -11.66
C GLY A 240 -10.59 -4.95 -13.15
N ASN A 241 -11.70 -5.52 -13.66
CA ASN A 241 -12.25 -5.25 -14.98
C ASN A 241 -13.76 -5.13 -14.87
N ILE A 242 -14.31 -3.93 -15.02
CA ILE A 242 -15.76 -3.70 -14.94
C ILE A 242 -16.52 -4.21 -16.18
N LEU A 243 -15.81 -4.76 -17.17
CA LEU A 243 -16.35 -5.33 -18.40
C LEU A 243 -17.07 -4.30 -19.30
N ASP A 244 -16.61 -3.04 -19.27
CA ASP A 244 -17.00 -2.03 -20.24
C ASP A 244 -15.96 -1.91 -21.38
N GLU A 245 -16.20 -0.97 -22.32
CA GLU A 245 -15.32 -0.71 -23.45
C GLU A 245 -13.93 -0.19 -23.07
N THR A 246 -13.69 0.20 -21.81
CA THR A 246 -12.39 0.71 -21.35
C THR A 246 -11.43 -0.38 -20.95
N ASN A 247 -11.91 -1.62 -20.70
CA ASN A 247 -11.12 -2.74 -20.22
C ASN A 247 -10.29 -2.37 -18.98
N SER A 248 -10.98 -1.87 -17.94
CA SER A 248 -10.36 -1.26 -16.76
C SER A 248 -11.22 -1.43 -15.50
N ASP A 249 -10.70 -0.93 -14.37
CA ASP A 249 -11.46 -0.71 -13.12
C ASP A 249 -12.00 0.72 -12.99
N LYS A 250 -12.16 1.46 -14.10
CA LYS A 250 -12.45 2.89 -14.28
C LYS A 250 -11.23 3.83 -14.12
N PHE A 251 -10.17 3.44 -13.46
CA PHE A 251 -8.96 4.25 -13.26
C PHE A 251 -7.71 3.60 -13.81
N ILE A 252 -7.61 2.27 -13.72
CA ILE A 252 -6.43 1.50 -14.10
C ILE A 252 -6.84 0.48 -15.16
N SER A 253 -6.20 0.53 -16.32
CA SER A 253 -6.43 -0.48 -17.35
C SER A 253 -5.93 -1.86 -16.90
N VAL A 254 -6.57 -2.91 -17.39
CA VAL A 254 -6.15 -4.29 -17.17
C VAL A 254 -4.69 -4.47 -17.60
N VAL A 255 -4.26 -3.82 -18.68
CA VAL A 255 -2.87 -3.90 -19.15
C VAL A 255 -1.91 -3.27 -18.16
N SER A 256 -2.20 -2.07 -17.65
CA SER A 256 -1.37 -1.43 -16.64
C SER A 256 -1.28 -2.27 -15.35
N ALA A 257 -2.41 -2.77 -14.84
CA ALA A 257 -2.46 -3.55 -13.62
C ALA A 257 -1.76 -4.92 -13.73
N ARG A 258 -1.87 -5.60 -14.87
CA ARG A 258 -1.26 -6.91 -15.13
C ARG A 258 0.20 -6.83 -15.55
N SER A 259 0.67 -5.71 -16.07
CA SER A 259 2.05 -5.56 -16.59
C SER A 259 3.10 -6.05 -15.58
N ILE A 260 2.85 -5.87 -14.29
CA ILE A 260 3.77 -6.28 -13.23
C ILE A 260 4.04 -7.80 -13.19
N ARG A 261 3.12 -8.62 -13.69
CA ARG A 261 3.32 -10.07 -13.83
C ARG A 261 4.54 -10.38 -14.68
N TYR A 262 4.64 -9.76 -15.86
CA TYR A 262 5.79 -9.97 -16.76
C TYR A 262 7.12 -9.58 -16.09
N ALA A 263 7.11 -8.54 -15.29
CA ALA A 263 8.31 -8.11 -14.59
C ALA A 263 8.68 -9.04 -13.43
N LEU A 264 7.74 -9.47 -12.61
CA LEU A 264 8.03 -10.12 -11.33
C LEU A 264 7.91 -11.64 -11.36
N ALA A 265 6.90 -12.22 -12.01
CA ALA A 265 6.62 -13.66 -11.92
C ALA A 265 7.83 -14.57 -12.25
N PRO A 266 8.71 -14.24 -13.20
CA PRO A 266 9.86 -15.08 -13.51
C PRO A 266 10.98 -15.08 -12.47
N VAL A 267 10.97 -14.16 -11.50
CA VAL A 267 12.14 -13.91 -10.63
C VAL A 267 11.85 -13.91 -9.13
N VAL A 268 10.58 -13.87 -8.72
CA VAL A 268 10.18 -13.78 -7.30
C VAL A 268 9.88 -15.15 -6.71
N ARG A 269 9.81 -15.25 -5.39
CA ARG A 269 9.53 -16.49 -4.66
C ARG A 269 8.21 -17.15 -5.10
N SER A 270 7.15 -16.35 -5.25
CA SER A 270 5.88 -16.77 -5.85
C SER A 270 5.12 -15.56 -6.38
N PHE A 271 4.30 -15.78 -7.39
CA PHE A 271 3.42 -14.75 -7.96
C PHE A 271 2.04 -15.34 -8.22
N GLN A 272 1.04 -14.81 -7.55
CA GLN A 272 -0.36 -15.13 -7.75
C GLN A 272 -1.07 -13.94 -8.40
N GLU A 273 -2.06 -14.20 -9.24
CA GLU A 273 -2.82 -13.16 -9.91
C GLU A 273 -4.29 -13.52 -9.94
N VAL A 274 -5.15 -12.54 -9.63
CA VAL A 274 -6.60 -12.70 -9.62
C VAL A 274 -7.24 -11.50 -10.29
N GLU A 275 -8.08 -11.74 -11.30
CA GLU A 275 -8.96 -10.74 -11.89
C GLU A 275 -10.32 -10.75 -11.18
N ILE A 276 -10.79 -9.57 -10.80
CA ILE A 276 -12.15 -9.34 -10.35
C ILE A 276 -12.91 -8.77 -11.54
N SER A 277 -14.02 -9.40 -11.94
CA SER A 277 -14.77 -9.00 -13.13
C SER A 277 -16.18 -8.53 -12.80
N GLY A 278 -16.70 -7.59 -13.58
CA GLY A 278 -18.05 -7.06 -13.46
C GLY A 278 -18.18 -5.87 -12.50
N PRO A 279 -19.41 -5.53 -12.04
CA PRO A 279 -19.66 -4.28 -11.30
C PRO A 279 -18.84 -4.10 -10.02
N GLY A 280 -18.56 -5.20 -9.29
CA GLY A 280 -17.72 -5.18 -8.08
C GLY A 280 -16.23 -5.02 -8.31
N ALA A 281 -15.80 -4.90 -9.57
CA ALA A 281 -14.42 -4.71 -9.99
C ALA A 281 -13.99 -3.25 -10.05
N GLU A 282 -14.86 -2.31 -9.69
CA GLU A 282 -14.53 -0.89 -9.66
C GLU A 282 -13.40 -0.63 -8.66
N HIS A 283 -12.53 0.30 -9.02
CA HIS A 283 -11.30 0.62 -8.29
C HIS A 283 -11.47 0.78 -6.77
N SER A 284 -12.52 1.51 -6.37
CA SER A 284 -12.79 1.77 -4.95
C SER A 284 -13.59 0.63 -4.29
N ASP A 285 -14.39 -0.12 -5.04
CA ASP A 285 -15.19 -1.20 -4.48
C ASP A 285 -14.32 -2.40 -4.09
N MET A 286 -13.21 -2.62 -4.79
CA MET A 286 -12.29 -3.73 -4.51
C MET A 286 -11.70 -3.68 -3.10
N HIS A 287 -11.41 -2.51 -2.54
CA HIS A 287 -10.86 -2.45 -1.18
C HIS A 287 -11.89 -2.71 -0.08
N ASP A 288 -13.18 -2.59 -0.40
CA ASP A 288 -14.29 -2.87 0.51
C ASP A 288 -14.89 -4.29 0.29
N SER A 289 -14.50 -4.98 -0.79
CA SER A 289 -15.02 -6.29 -1.17
C SER A 289 -14.66 -7.38 -0.16
N PRO A 290 -15.65 -8.09 0.43
CA PRO A 290 -15.37 -9.23 1.31
C PRO A 290 -14.61 -10.36 0.60
N PHE A 291 -14.87 -10.58 -0.69
CA PHE A 291 -14.18 -11.59 -1.48
C PHE A 291 -12.71 -11.26 -1.67
N VAL A 292 -12.39 -10.02 -2.03
CA VAL A 292 -10.99 -9.53 -2.14
C VAL A 292 -10.28 -9.66 -0.79
N ASN A 293 -10.96 -9.30 0.30
CA ASN A 293 -10.40 -9.38 1.64
C ASN A 293 -10.12 -10.83 2.07
N GLN A 294 -10.96 -11.80 1.68
CA GLN A 294 -10.71 -13.23 1.90
C GLN A 294 -9.49 -13.73 1.12
N LEU A 295 -9.33 -13.31 -0.14
CA LEU A 295 -8.13 -13.65 -0.94
C LEU A 295 -6.85 -13.12 -0.27
N ILE A 296 -6.88 -11.89 0.23
CA ILE A 296 -5.77 -11.27 0.95
C ILE A 296 -5.45 -12.06 2.22
N ASN A 297 -6.45 -12.36 3.05
CA ASN A 297 -6.26 -13.09 4.30
C ASN A 297 -5.68 -14.49 4.04
N LYS A 298 -6.18 -15.21 3.03
CA LYS A 298 -5.64 -16.52 2.62
C LYS A 298 -4.19 -16.42 2.19
N PHE A 299 -3.84 -15.43 1.36
CA PHE A 299 -2.46 -15.20 0.92
C PHE A 299 -1.51 -14.89 2.08
N LEU A 300 -1.99 -14.15 3.07
CA LEU A 300 -1.24 -13.78 4.27
C LEU A 300 -1.25 -14.87 5.36
N GLY A 301 -1.98 -15.97 5.17
CA GLY A 301 -2.06 -17.05 6.15
C GLY A 301 -2.82 -16.67 7.43
N LEU A 302 -3.83 -15.80 7.31
CA LEU A 302 -4.68 -15.36 8.42
C LEU A 302 -5.99 -16.17 8.52
N SER A 303 -6.29 -17.02 7.53
CA SER A 303 -7.49 -17.85 7.44
C SER A 303 -7.14 -19.32 7.36
#